data_de71eac5949dd32950c67a6718caee80
#
_entry.id   de71eac5949dd32950c67a6718caee80
#
_cell.length_a   1.000
_cell.length_b   1.000
_cell.length_c   1.000
_cell.angle_alpha   90.00
_cell.angle_beta   90.00
_cell.angle_gamma   90.00
#
_symmetry.space_group_name_H-M   'P 1'
#
loop_
_entity.id
_entity.type
_entity.pdbx_description
1 polymer ?
#
loop_
_entity_poly.entity_id
_entity_poly.type
_entity_poly.pdbx_seq_one_letter_code
_entity_poly.pdbx_strand_id
1 'polypeptide(L)'
;MKLRKILFGINNWCVFFLLAAFVVTCCTMLFVTTLSHTLDVAFTEENISAAAKLTFGNVLLISLLFTAIDAVRRRLMVDRPTKRITDAGEKITNGDFSVRIEPLSDSYAYESFNQIIACFNKMAEELGSVETLRTDFIANVSHELKTPLAVMQNYGTMLQTPDLPDEKRIEYAKGITENSRRLASLITNILKLNKLENQQIFPVSQNFDLSEQLCRSLLQFEDVWEQKNIDIETNIEDEIFISSDAELLELVWGNLLSNAFKFTENGGRVCAALNADEDFATIKITDTGCGISPETGAHIFEKFYQGDTSHAAQGNGLGLALVKRVVDILQGEISVQSEVGKGSTFTVRLKRGDINAVEKAD
;
A
#
# COMPACT_ATOMS: atom_id res chain seq x y z
N MET A 1 -17.06 18.61 -30.49
CA MET A 1 -16.31 19.46 -29.58
C MET A 1 -16.17 20.92 -30.05
N LYS A 2 -15.79 21.21 -31.31
CA LYS A 2 -15.66 22.60 -31.83
C LYS A 2 -16.97 23.42 -31.75
N LEU A 3 -18.13 22.85 -32.14
CA LEU A 3 -19.43 23.54 -32.13
C LEU A 3 -19.85 23.99 -30.71
N ARG A 4 -19.59 23.18 -29.69
CA ARG A 4 -19.92 23.47 -28.28
C ARG A 4 -19.07 24.62 -27.71
N LYS A 5 -17.79 24.73 -28.16
CA LYS A 5 -16.91 25.87 -27.79
C LYS A 5 -17.38 27.17 -28.43
N ILE A 6 -17.82 27.13 -29.71
CA ILE A 6 -18.35 28.30 -30.42
C ILE A 6 -19.66 28.78 -29.79
N LEU A 7 -20.61 27.88 -29.51
CA LEU A 7 -21.87 28.19 -28.81
C LEU A 7 -21.63 28.80 -27.42
N PHE A 8 -20.67 28.28 -26.67
CA PHE A 8 -20.29 28.80 -25.36
C PHE A 8 -19.68 30.21 -25.46
N GLY A 9 -18.83 30.46 -26.47
CA GLY A 9 -18.28 31.79 -26.74
C GLY A 9 -19.35 32.81 -27.10
N ILE A 10 -20.32 32.43 -27.93
CA ILE A 10 -21.46 33.27 -28.28
C ILE A 10 -22.34 33.55 -27.05
N ASN A 11 -22.62 32.55 -26.22
CA ASN A 11 -23.41 32.76 -25.02
C ASN A 11 -22.73 33.73 -24.03
N ASN A 12 -21.43 33.56 -23.78
CA ASN A 12 -20.67 34.50 -22.94
C ASN A 12 -20.67 35.92 -23.52
N TRP A 13 -20.48 36.08 -24.83
CA TRP A 13 -20.56 37.37 -25.49
C TRP A 13 -21.94 38.01 -25.30
N CYS A 14 -23.03 37.25 -25.48
CA CYS A 14 -24.39 37.74 -25.27
C CYS A 14 -24.59 38.23 -23.83
N VAL A 15 -24.08 37.48 -22.83
CA VAL A 15 -24.19 37.90 -21.41
C VAL A 15 -23.43 39.18 -21.16
N PHE A 16 -22.19 39.34 -21.64
CA PHE A 16 -21.40 40.57 -21.48
C PHE A 16 -22.03 41.70 -22.25
N PHE A 17 -22.59 41.46 -23.44
CA PHE A 17 -23.28 42.51 -24.21
C PHE A 17 -24.51 43.02 -23.47
N LEU A 18 -25.36 42.14 -22.94
CA LEU A 18 -26.55 42.55 -22.19
C LEU A 18 -26.19 43.34 -20.91
N LEU A 19 -25.17 42.88 -20.19
CA LEU A 19 -24.71 43.56 -18.97
C LEU A 19 -24.09 44.94 -19.28
N ALA A 20 -23.26 45.01 -20.30
CA ALA A 20 -22.69 46.27 -20.77
C ALA A 20 -23.77 47.21 -21.30
N ALA A 21 -24.74 46.71 -22.07
CA ALA A 21 -25.87 47.50 -22.58
C ALA A 21 -26.68 48.08 -21.42
N PHE A 22 -26.98 47.26 -20.39
CA PHE A 22 -27.70 47.74 -19.22
C PHE A 22 -26.97 48.84 -18.47
N VAL A 23 -25.69 48.62 -18.12
CA VAL A 23 -24.89 49.58 -17.36
C VAL A 23 -24.68 50.88 -18.13
N VAL A 24 -24.28 50.81 -19.41
CA VAL A 24 -24.01 52.00 -20.23
C VAL A 24 -25.28 52.77 -20.50
N THR A 25 -26.42 52.10 -20.75
CA THR A 25 -27.70 52.78 -20.94
C THR A 25 -28.18 53.48 -19.67
N CYS A 26 -28.07 52.85 -18.51
CA CYS A 26 -28.39 53.50 -17.23
C CYS A 26 -27.49 54.70 -16.96
N CYS A 27 -26.17 54.59 -17.18
CA CYS A 27 -25.24 55.72 -17.00
C CYS A 27 -25.52 56.86 -17.96
N THR A 28 -25.77 56.60 -19.23
CA THR A 28 -26.11 57.64 -20.22
C THR A 28 -27.45 58.30 -19.94
N MET A 29 -28.46 57.55 -19.50
CA MET A 29 -29.77 58.09 -19.12
C MET A 29 -29.65 59.02 -17.89
N LEU A 30 -28.89 58.60 -16.86
CA LEU A 30 -28.60 59.42 -15.69
C LEU A 30 -27.84 60.71 -16.08
N PHE A 31 -26.85 60.59 -16.94
CA PHE A 31 -26.05 61.71 -17.40
C PHE A 31 -26.91 62.75 -18.18
N VAL A 32 -27.69 62.27 -19.14
CA VAL A 32 -28.58 63.09 -19.96
C VAL A 32 -29.67 63.79 -19.08
N THR A 33 -30.30 63.09 -18.15
CA THR A 33 -31.30 63.65 -17.24
C THR A 33 -30.67 64.69 -16.33
N THR A 34 -29.48 64.48 -15.77
CA THR A 34 -28.76 65.46 -14.92
C THR A 34 -28.35 66.65 -15.71
N LEU A 35 -27.85 66.50 -16.93
CA LEU A 35 -27.45 67.61 -17.80
C LEU A 35 -28.63 68.44 -18.23
N SER A 36 -29.78 67.82 -18.58
CA SER A 36 -31.00 68.55 -18.91
C SER A 36 -31.53 69.38 -17.74
N HIS A 37 -31.47 68.78 -16.51
CA HIS A 37 -31.95 69.49 -15.30
C HIS A 37 -30.97 70.65 -14.85
N THR A 38 -29.68 70.48 -15.04
CA THR A 38 -28.68 71.40 -14.50
C THR A 38 -28.39 72.58 -15.44
N LEU A 39 -28.47 72.35 -16.77
CA LEU A 39 -28.09 73.32 -17.77
C LEU A 39 -29.25 73.85 -18.60
N ASP A 40 -30.46 73.44 -18.34
CA ASP A 40 -31.71 73.80 -19.07
C ASP A 40 -31.59 73.66 -20.60
N VAL A 41 -30.85 72.63 -21.06
CA VAL A 41 -30.59 72.36 -22.47
C VAL A 41 -31.63 71.45 -23.03
N ALA A 42 -32.38 71.84 -24.06
CA ALA A 42 -33.29 71.01 -24.83
C ALA A 42 -32.52 70.17 -25.83
N PHE A 43 -32.57 68.79 -25.74
CA PHE A 43 -31.98 67.91 -26.71
C PHE A 43 -32.88 67.79 -27.95
N THR A 44 -32.29 68.01 -29.13
CA THR A 44 -32.94 67.72 -30.43
C THR A 44 -32.97 66.23 -30.74
N GLU A 45 -33.93 65.79 -31.56
CA GLU A 45 -34.02 64.35 -31.96
C GLU A 45 -32.72 63.86 -32.65
N GLU A 46 -32.02 64.71 -33.37
CA GLU A 46 -30.79 64.43 -34.04
C GLU A 46 -29.65 64.12 -33.04
N ASN A 47 -29.58 64.95 -31.98
CA ASN A 47 -28.59 64.73 -30.89
C ASN A 47 -28.85 63.46 -30.11
N ILE A 48 -30.14 63.12 -29.86
CA ILE A 48 -30.53 61.86 -29.18
C ILE A 48 -30.17 60.66 -30.07
N SER A 49 -30.41 60.70 -31.37
CA SER A 49 -30.03 59.66 -32.32
C SER A 49 -28.52 59.45 -32.41
N ALA A 50 -27.73 60.53 -32.44
CA ALA A 50 -26.28 60.48 -32.44
C ALA A 50 -25.74 59.86 -31.14
N ALA A 51 -26.28 60.29 -29.98
CA ALA A 51 -25.92 59.68 -28.68
C ALA A 51 -26.25 58.21 -28.58
N ALA A 52 -27.43 57.80 -29.08
CA ALA A 52 -27.82 56.37 -29.11
C ALA A 52 -26.90 55.51 -29.98
N LYS A 53 -26.50 56.00 -31.16
CA LYS A 53 -25.53 55.32 -32.04
C LYS A 53 -24.16 55.18 -31.40
N LEU A 54 -23.67 56.22 -30.74
CA LEU A 54 -22.38 56.21 -30.04
C LEU A 54 -22.41 55.26 -28.84
N THR A 55 -23.51 55.28 -28.06
CA THR A 55 -23.74 54.38 -26.93
C THR A 55 -23.75 52.92 -27.39
N PHE A 56 -24.46 52.61 -28.48
CA PHE A 56 -24.50 51.24 -29.03
C PHE A 56 -23.09 50.82 -29.49
N GLY A 57 -22.34 51.66 -30.17
CA GLY A 57 -20.96 51.39 -30.55
C GLY A 57 -20.03 51.10 -29.36
N ASN A 58 -20.15 51.91 -28.30
CA ASN A 58 -19.41 51.70 -27.06
C ASN A 58 -19.78 50.38 -26.37
N VAL A 59 -21.05 50.06 -26.27
CA VAL A 59 -21.52 48.78 -25.71
C VAL A 59 -20.93 47.60 -26.50
N LEU A 60 -20.95 47.66 -27.82
CA LEU A 60 -20.42 46.64 -28.69
C LEU A 60 -18.89 46.47 -28.50
N LEU A 61 -18.15 47.56 -28.44
CA LEU A 61 -16.71 47.57 -28.21
C LEU A 61 -16.36 46.97 -26.84
N ILE A 62 -17.02 47.43 -25.77
CA ILE A 62 -16.80 46.98 -24.41
C ILE A 62 -17.10 45.47 -24.29
N SER A 63 -18.22 44.99 -24.84
CA SER A 63 -18.59 43.57 -24.79
C SER A 63 -17.58 42.68 -25.52
N LEU A 64 -17.05 43.13 -26.67
CA LEU A 64 -16.00 42.45 -27.41
C LEU A 64 -14.70 42.35 -26.59
N LEU A 65 -14.31 43.47 -25.96
CA LEU A 65 -13.10 43.54 -25.14
C LEU A 65 -13.19 42.64 -23.91
N PHE A 66 -14.33 42.63 -23.20
CA PHE A 66 -14.54 41.75 -22.06
C PHE A 66 -14.54 40.27 -22.48
N THR A 67 -15.15 39.93 -23.61
CA THR A 67 -15.16 38.54 -24.14
C THR A 67 -13.76 38.09 -24.49
N ALA A 68 -12.95 38.94 -25.10
CA ALA A 68 -11.54 38.64 -25.42
C ALA A 68 -10.71 38.41 -24.13
N ILE A 69 -10.86 39.31 -23.14
CA ILE A 69 -10.18 39.18 -21.84
C ILE A 69 -10.59 37.89 -21.14
N ASP A 70 -11.90 37.57 -21.09
CA ASP A 70 -12.39 36.33 -20.46
C ASP A 70 -11.89 35.08 -21.17
N ALA A 71 -11.86 35.10 -22.52
CA ALA A 71 -11.31 33.99 -23.29
C ALA A 71 -9.81 33.73 -22.99
N VAL A 72 -9.02 34.77 -22.88
CA VAL A 72 -7.58 34.70 -22.52
C VAL A 72 -7.42 34.19 -21.10
N ARG A 73 -8.16 34.81 -20.16
CA ARG A 73 -8.15 34.42 -18.74
C ARG A 73 -8.50 32.93 -18.58
N ARG A 74 -9.59 32.49 -19.18
CA ARG A 74 -10.03 31.08 -19.14
C ARG A 74 -8.99 30.14 -19.71
N ARG A 75 -8.38 30.49 -20.85
CA ARG A 75 -7.34 29.67 -21.46
C ARG A 75 -6.12 29.50 -20.56
N LEU A 76 -5.72 30.56 -19.86
CA LEU A 76 -4.54 30.54 -19.00
C LEU A 76 -4.84 29.89 -17.64
N MET A 77 -5.96 30.25 -17.01
CA MET A 77 -6.27 29.88 -15.62
C MET A 77 -7.00 28.53 -15.49
N VAL A 78 -7.66 28.06 -16.56
CA VAL A 78 -8.45 26.81 -16.48
C VAL A 78 -8.00 25.78 -17.50
N ASP A 79 -7.99 26.12 -18.80
CA ASP A 79 -7.78 25.11 -19.84
C ASP A 79 -6.37 24.52 -19.81
N ARG A 80 -5.34 25.34 -19.59
CA ARG A 80 -3.94 24.88 -19.52
C ARG A 80 -3.67 23.99 -18.29
N PRO A 81 -4.04 24.39 -17.06
CA PRO A 81 -3.88 23.52 -15.88
C PRO A 81 -4.63 22.20 -16.02
N THR A 82 -5.90 22.25 -16.44
CA THR A 82 -6.71 21.05 -16.64
C THR A 82 -6.08 20.11 -17.65
N LYS A 83 -5.55 20.65 -18.75
CA LYS A 83 -4.87 19.82 -19.77
C LYS A 83 -3.62 19.14 -19.20
N ARG A 84 -2.79 19.86 -18.41
CA ARG A 84 -1.61 19.26 -17.78
C ARG A 84 -1.97 18.08 -16.87
N ILE A 85 -3.03 18.24 -16.05
CA ILE A 85 -3.50 17.17 -15.15
C ILE A 85 -4.04 15.98 -15.95
N THR A 86 -4.80 16.25 -17.03
CA THR A 86 -5.34 15.18 -17.88
C THR A 86 -4.23 14.41 -18.60
N ASP A 87 -3.27 15.11 -19.21
CA ASP A 87 -2.14 14.51 -19.92
C ASP A 87 -1.27 13.65 -18.96
N ALA A 88 -1.08 14.13 -17.71
CA ALA A 88 -0.40 13.34 -16.67
C ALA A 88 -1.22 12.13 -16.23
N GLY A 89 -2.55 12.26 -16.11
CA GLY A 89 -3.45 11.15 -15.82
C GLY A 89 -3.41 10.05 -16.89
N GLU A 90 -3.36 10.41 -18.16
CA GLU A 90 -3.19 9.44 -19.24
C GLU A 90 -1.86 8.66 -19.14
N LYS A 91 -0.77 9.31 -18.71
CA LYS A 91 0.51 8.62 -18.52
C LYS A 91 0.43 7.61 -17.38
N ILE A 92 -0.21 7.97 -16.25
CA ILE A 92 -0.43 7.05 -15.14
C ILE A 92 -1.28 5.85 -15.57
N THR A 93 -2.36 6.05 -16.32
CA THR A 93 -3.19 4.95 -16.84
C THR A 93 -2.43 4.01 -17.79
N ASN A 94 -1.37 4.51 -18.42
CA ASN A 94 -0.45 3.71 -19.25
C ASN A 94 0.72 3.10 -18.45
N GLY A 95 0.72 3.20 -17.10
CA GLY A 95 1.71 2.58 -16.23
C GLY A 95 2.95 3.43 -15.95
N ASP A 96 2.99 4.70 -16.37
CA ASP A 96 4.09 5.61 -16.03
C ASP A 96 3.78 6.37 -14.74
N PHE A 97 4.16 5.77 -13.60
CA PHE A 97 3.98 6.35 -12.27
C PHE A 97 5.07 7.35 -11.87
N SER A 98 6.11 7.53 -12.70
CA SER A 98 7.18 8.49 -12.46
C SER A 98 6.77 9.93 -12.73
N VAL A 99 5.64 10.13 -13.39
CA VAL A 99 5.11 11.44 -13.77
C VAL A 99 4.83 12.30 -12.53
N ARG A 100 5.35 13.53 -12.57
CA ARG A 100 5.03 14.55 -11.56
C ARG A 100 4.62 15.84 -12.27
N ILE A 101 3.65 16.53 -11.70
CA ILE A 101 3.17 17.81 -12.19
C ILE A 101 3.80 18.87 -11.29
N GLU A 102 4.52 19.82 -11.92
CA GLU A 102 5.04 20.96 -11.19
C GLU A 102 3.90 21.88 -10.73
N PRO A 103 3.97 22.42 -9.51
CA PRO A 103 3.02 23.42 -9.03
C PRO A 103 2.92 24.60 -10.01
N LEU A 104 1.73 25.16 -10.09
CA LEU A 104 1.51 26.39 -10.82
C LEU A 104 2.06 27.56 -9.98
N SER A 105 2.05 28.79 -10.56
CA SER A 105 2.46 30.00 -9.86
C SER A 105 1.82 30.11 -8.45
N ASP A 106 2.55 30.65 -7.48
CA ASP A 106 2.11 30.88 -6.09
C ASP A 106 0.97 31.90 -5.93
N SER A 107 0.32 32.28 -7.02
CA SER A 107 -0.85 33.14 -6.98
C SER A 107 -2.05 32.43 -6.37
N TYR A 108 -2.79 33.09 -5.50
CA TYR A 108 -4.05 32.68 -4.90
C TYR A 108 -5.03 32.07 -5.93
N ALA A 109 -4.98 32.58 -7.17
CA ALA A 109 -5.82 32.05 -8.28
C ALA A 109 -5.57 30.60 -8.64
N TYR A 110 -4.41 30.03 -8.29
CA TYR A 110 -4.03 28.63 -8.59
C TYR A 110 -3.99 27.72 -7.36
N GLU A 111 -4.33 28.23 -6.18
CA GLU A 111 -4.27 27.47 -4.92
C GLU A 111 -5.04 26.15 -5.00
N SER A 112 -6.28 26.18 -5.49
CA SER A 112 -7.10 24.97 -5.67
C SER A 112 -6.47 23.96 -6.66
N PHE A 113 -5.86 24.44 -7.74
CA PHE A 113 -5.15 23.58 -8.67
C PHE A 113 -3.88 22.99 -8.06
N ASN A 114 -3.15 23.75 -7.27
CA ASN A 114 -1.95 23.26 -6.58
C ASN A 114 -2.28 22.19 -5.55
N GLN A 115 -3.42 22.29 -4.85
CA GLN A 115 -3.92 21.23 -3.97
C GLN A 115 -4.24 19.94 -4.75
N ILE A 116 -4.90 20.08 -5.91
CA ILE A 116 -5.19 18.93 -6.80
C ILE A 116 -3.88 18.31 -7.32
N ILE A 117 -2.91 19.12 -7.72
CA ILE A 117 -1.60 18.68 -8.19
C ILE A 117 -0.84 17.93 -7.07
N ALA A 118 -0.85 18.45 -5.84
CA ALA A 118 -0.22 17.80 -4.70
C ALA A 118 -0.85 16.44 -4.41
N CYS A 119 -2.18 16.36 -4.41
CA CYS A 119 -2.91 15.10 -4.24
C CYS A 119 -2.59 14.11 -5.38
N PHE A 120 -2.57 14.59 -6.63
CA PHE A 120 -2.22 13.79 -7.79
C PHE A 120 -0.79 13.21 -7.70
N ASN A 121 0.18 14.05 -7.35
CA ASN A 121 1.57 13.63 -7.21
C ASN A 121 1.74 12.59 -6.09
N LYS A 122 1.03 12.74 -4.97
CA LYS A 122 1.01 11.77 -3.89
C LYS A 122 0.41 10.44 -4.35
N MET A 123 -0.73 10.46 -5.05
CA MET A 123 -1.31 9.22 -5.62
C MET A 123 -0.35 8.53 -6.62
N ALA A 124 0.35 9.31 -7.46
CA ALA A 124 1.32 8.76 -8.40
C ALA A 124 2.51 8.10 -7.68
N GLU A 125 2.96 8.66 -6.57
CA GLU A 125 4.01 8.10 -5.72
C GLU A 125 3.58 6.79 -5.06
N GLU A 126 2.41 6.76 -4.44
CA GLU A 126 1.84 5.55 -3.82
C GLU A 126 1.64 4.42 -4.84
N LEU A 127 1.08 4.75 -6.02
CA LEU A 127 0.92 3.76 -7.09
C LEU A 127 2.26 3.24 -7.60
N GLY A 128 3.26 4.12 -7.75
CA GLY A 128 4.61 3.73 -8.15
C GLY A 128 5.27 2.79 -7.14
N SER A 129 5.11 3.07 -5.85
CA SER A 129 5.62 2.23 -4.77
C SER A 129 4.96 0.84 -4.78
N VAL A 130 3.64 0.77 -4.96
CA VAL A 130 2.91 -0.50 -5.06
C VAL A 130 3.37 -1.32 -6.27
N GLU A 131 3.55 -0.70 -7.44
CA GLU A 131 4.01 -1.40 -8.65
C GLU A 131 5.46 -1.89 -8.53
N THR A 132 6.33 -1.10 -7.91
CA THR A 132 7.70 -1.54 -7.61
C THR A 132 7.69 -2.77 -6.70
N LEU A 133 6.97 -2.71 -5.57
CA LEU A 133 6.84 -3.84 -4.65
C LEU A 133 6.26 -5.08 -5.34
N ARG A 134 5.28 -4.91 -6.24
CA ARG A 134 4.70 -6.00 -7.02
C ARG A 134 5.71 -6.62 -7.98
N THR A 135 6.48 -5.79 -8.68
CA THR A 135 7.50 -6.24 -9.62
C THR A 135 8.61 -7.00 -8.90
N ASP A 136 9.10 -6.46 -7.79
CA ASP A 136 10.12 -7.09 -6.95
C ASP A 136 9.62 -8.42 -6.37
N PHE A 137 8.36 -8.47 -5.94
CA PHE A 137 7.73 -9.71 -5.49
C PHE A 137 7.76 -10.79 -6.58
N ILE A 138 7.31 -10.45 -7.81
CA ILE A 138 7.29 -11.41 -8.94
C ILE A 138 8.71 -11.86 -9.30
N ALA A 139 9.69 -10.95 -9.30
CA ALA A 139 11.08 -11.27 -9.58
C ALA A 139 11.65 -12.23 -8.53
N ASN A 140 11.42 -11.95 -7.25
CA ASN A 140 11.88 -12.78 -6.14
C ASN A 140 11.22 -14.17 -6.14
N VAL A 141 9.90 -14.25 -6.36
CA VAL A 141 9.19 -15.53 -6.55
C VAL A 141 9.83 -16.33 -7.67
N SER A 142 10.07 -15.72 -8.82
CA SER A 142 10.66 -16.39 -9.99
C SER A 142 12.05 -16.93 -9.67
N HIS A 143 12.86 -16.17 -8.95
CA HIS A 143 14.20 -16.58 -8.54
C HIS A 143 14.17 -17.75 -7.56
N GLU A 144 13.33 -17.65 -6.51
CA GLU A 144 13.18 -18.69 -5.46
C GLU A 144 12.58 -19.99 -5.99
N LEU A 145 11.76 -19.94 -7.06
CA LEU A 145 11.26 -21.13 -7.74
C LEU A 145 12.31 -21.78 -8.66
N LYS A 146 13.11 -20.95 -9.37
CA LYS A 146 14.08 -21.44 -10.35
C LYS A 146 15.23 -22.23 -9.70
N THR A 147 15.69 -21.81 -8.54
CA THR A 147 16.83 -22.43 -7.85
C THR A 147 16.57 -23.91 -7.48
N PRO A 148 15.53 -24.28 -6.70
CA PRO A 148 15.26 -25.69 -6.39
C PRO A 148 14.93 -26.50 -7.63
N LEU A 149 14.26 -25.91 -8.63
CA LEU A 149 13.94 -26.57 -9.89
C LEU A 149 15.23 -26.97 -10.64
N ALA A 150 16.21 -26.05 -10.73
CA ALA A 150 17.49 -26.33 -11.37
C ALA A 150 18.29 -27.43 -10.63
N VAL A 151 18.25 -27.43 -9.30
CA VAL A 151 18.89 -28.49 -8.49
C VAL A 151 18.23 -29.84 -8.75
N MET A 152 16.89 -29.90 -8.77
CA MET A 152 16.17 -31.15 -9.09
C MET A 152 16.48 -31.65 -10.50
N GLN A 153 16.53 -30.77 -11.50
CA GLN A 153 16.89 -31.12 -12.87
C GLN A 153 18.33 -31.68 -12.96
N ASN A 154 19.27 -31.04 -12.26
CA ASN A 154 20.66 -31.51 -12.20
C ASN A 154 20.76 -32.92 -11.58
N TYR A 155 20.14 -33.13 -10.42
CA TYR A 155 20.13 -34.46 -9.79
C TYR A 155 19.42 -35.49 -10.67
N GLY A 156 18.31 -35.11 -11.32
CA GLY A 156 17.62 -35.98 -12.29
C GLY A 156 18.48 -36.36 -13.47
N THR A 157 19.31 -35.46 -13.97
CA THR A 157 20.28 -35.75 -15.04
C THR A 157 21.42 -36.67 -14.54
N MET A 158 21.94 -36.41 -13.34
CA MET A 158 22.98 -37.25 -12.74
C MET A 158 22.50 -38.69 -12.45
N LEU A 159 21.22 -38.84 -12.08
CA LEU A 159 20.62 -40.19 -11.91
C LEU A 159 20.56 -41.01 -13.20
N GLN A 160 20.62 -40.37 -14.37
CA GLN A 160 20.62 -41.04 -15.68
C GLN A 160 22.01 -41.56 -16.08
N THR A 161 23.06 -41.29 -15.27
CA THR A 161 24.41 -41.79 -15.54
C THR A 161 24.47 -43.30 -15.38
N PRO A 162 24.96 -44.08 -16.38
CA PRO A 162 25.19 -45.51 -16.22
C PRO A 162 26.18 -45.79 -15.08
N ASP A 163 25.98 -46.92 -14.40
CA ASP A 163 26.89 -47.41 -13.33
C ASP A 163 27.10 -46.46 -12.15
N LEU A 164 26.09 -45.61 -11.83
CA LEU A 164 26.14 -44.71 -10.68
C LEU A 164 26.17 -45.53 -9.38
N PRO A 165 27.11 -45.26 -8.46
CA PRO A 165 27.12 -45.88 -7.13
C PRO A 165 25.84 -45.71 -6.38
N ASP A 166 25.37 -46.74 -5.65
CA ASP A 166 24.08 -46.73 -4.93
C ASP A 166 24.01 -45.58 -3.90
N GLU A 167 25.11 -45.26 -3.24
CA GLU A 167 25.19 -44.13 -2.29
C GLU A 167 24.86 -42.80 -2.98
N LYS A 168 25.43 -42.56 -4.17
CA LYS A 168 25.14 -41.33 -4.94
C LYS A 168 23.72 -41.31 -5.50
N ARG A 169 23.20 -42.48 -5.87
CA ARG A 169 21.81 -42.64 -6.32
C ARG A 169 20.84 -42.23 -5.22
N ILE A 170 21.08 -42.67 -3.99
CA ILE A 170 20.28 -42.34 -2.81
C ILE A 170 20.43 -40.85 -2.47
N GLU A 171 21.66 -40.29 -2.53
CA GLU A 171 21.94 -38.90 -2.29
C GLU A 171 21.16 -37.99 -3.26
N TYR A 172 21.23 -38.27 -4.57
CA TYR A 172 20.52 -37.46 -5.59
C TYR A 172 19.00 -37.60 -5.46
N ALA A 173 18.50 -38.81 -5.17
CA ALA A 173 17.09 -39.03 -4.93
C ALA A 173 16.58 -38.25 -3.70
N LYS A 174 17.34 -38.25 -2.60
CA LYS A 174 17.05 -37.44 -1.41
C LYS A 174 17.04 -35.94 -1.77
N GLY A 175 18.05 -35.45 -2.50
CA GLY A 175 18.15 -34.07 -2.91
C GLY A 175 16.95 -33.63 -3.76
N ILE A 176 16.44 -34.48 -4.67
CA ILE A 176 15.21 -34.21 -5.42
C ILE A 176 14.01 -34.10 -4.47
N THR A 177 13.86 -35.04 -3.53
CA THR A 177 12.74 -35.05 -2.59
C THR A 177 12.72 -33.81 -1.68
N GLU A 178 13.89 -33.42 -1.16
CA GLU A 178 14.04 -32.24 -0.30
C GLU A 178 13.70 -30.95 -1.05
N ASN A 179 14.24 -30.78 -2.27
CA ASN A 179 13.95 -29.60 -3.07
C ASN A 179 12.48 -29.56 -3.54
N SER A 180 11.85 -30.71 -3.79
CA SER A 180 10.42 -30.79 -4.09
C SER A 180 9.56 -30.35 -2.89
N ARG A 181 9.89 -30.79 -1.67
CA ARG A 181 9.21 -30.36 -0.43
C ARG A 181 9.40 -28.84 -0.21
N ARG A 182 10.61 -28.34 -0.42
CA ARG A 182 10.90 -26.91 -0.32
C ARG A 182 10.06 -26.09 -1.30
N LEU A 183 9.94 -26.55 -2.55
CA LEU A 183 9.13 -25.90 -3.59
C LEU A 183 7.63 -25.91 -3.22
N ALA A 184 7.11 -27.03 -2.73
CA ALA A 184 5.73 -27.15 -2.28
C ALA A 184 5.42 -26.18 -1.12
N SER A 185 6.31 -26.10 -0.13
CA SER A 185 6.19 -25.15 0.99
C SER A 185 6.22 -23.70 0.52
N LEU A 186 7.12 -23.35 -0.42
CA LEU A 186 7.19 -22.00 -0.99
C LEU A 186 5.87 -21.61 -1.67
N ILE A 187 5.34 -22.49 -2.54
CA ILE A 187 4.06 -22.25 -3.23
C ILE A 187 2.93 -22.08 -2.21
N THR A 188 2.86 -22.93 -1.19
CA THR A 188 1.85 -22.85 -0.13
C THR A 188 1.92 -21.51 0.61
N ASN A 189 3.11 -21.05 0.96
CA ASN A 189 3.31 -19.79 1.66
C ASN A 189 2.94 -18.57 0.78
N ILE A 190 3.27 -18.61 -0.53
CA ILE A 190 2.86 -17.59 -1.49
C ILE A 190 1.32 -17.52 -1.58
N LEU A 191 0.65 -18.67 -1.69
CA LEU A 191 -0.82 -18.70 -1.77
C LEU A 191 -1.48 -18.21 -0.48
N LYS A 192 -0.94 -18.59 0.70
CA LYS A 192 -1.42 -18.09 1.99
C LYS A 192 -1.24 -16.57 2.09
N LEU A 193 -0.05 -16.07 1.76
CA LEU A 193 0.24 -14.63 1.79
C LEU A 193 -0.68 -13.84 0.85
N ASN A 194 -0.88 -14.34 -0.38
CA ASN A 194 -1.76 -13.69 -1.36
C ASN A 194 -3.21 -13.63 -0.87
N LYS A 195 -3.73 -14.71 -0.27
CA LYS A 195 -5.08 -14.73 0.31
C LYS A 195 -5.22 -13.71 1.45
N LEU A 196 -4.22 -13.63 2.33
CA LEU A 196 -4.20 -12.69 3.45
C LEU A 196 -4.08 -11.23 2.99
N GLU A 197 -3.35 -10.95 1.91
CA GLU A 197 -3.19 -9.59 1.37
C GLU A 197 -4.44 -9.07 0.66
N ASN A 198 -5.09 -9.93 -0.10
CA ASN A 198 -6.29 -9.56 -0.86
C ASN A 198 -7.57 -9.50 -0.01
N GLN A 199 -7.45 -9.52 1.31
CA GLN A 199 -8.59 -9.51 2.25
C GLN A 199 -9.64 -10.60 1.94
N GLN A 200 -9.20 -11.72 1.36
CA GLN A 200 -10.07 -12.87 1.09
C GLN A 200 -10.26 -13.77 2.33
N ILE A 201 -9.51 -13.48 3.39
CA ILE A 201 -9.63 -14.15 4.68
C ILE A 201 -10.24 -13.14 5.66
N PHE A 202 -11.44 -13.42 6.10
CA PHE A 202 -12.05 -12.74 7.23
C PHE A 202 -11.76 -13.60 8.47
N PRO A 203 -11.08 -13.06 9.50
CA PRO A 203 -10.78 -13.83 10.71
C PRO A 203 -12.06 -14.39 11.32
N VAL A 204 -12.08 -15.68 11.59
CA VAL A 204 -13.18 -16.34 12.31
C VAL A 204 -12.83 -16.34 13.78
N SER A 205 -13.40 -15.38 14.52
CA SER A 205 -13.17 -15.31 15.96
C SER A 205 -13.88 -16.43 16.68
N GLN A 206 -13.13 -17.22 17.42
CA GLN A 206 -13.62 -18.28 18.30
C GLN A 206 -12.87 -18.26 19.63
N ASN A 207 -13.53 -18.70 20.68
CA ASN A 207 -12.88 -18.83 21.99
C ASN A 207 -12.10 -20.14 22.02
N PHE A 208 -10.82 -20.09 22.37
CA PHE A 208 -9.99 -21.29 22.53
C PHE A 208 -8.89 -21.05 23.56
N ASP A 209 -8.34 -22.15 24.05
CA ASP A 209 -7.19 -22.16 24.97
C ASP A 209 -5.89 -21.94 24.18
N LEU A 210 -5.31 -20.73 24.34
CA LEU A 210 -4.06 -20.35 23.71
C LEU A 210 -2.86 -21.11 24.29
N SER A 211 -2.93 -21.47 25.60
CA SER A 211 -1.89 -22.25 26.29
C SER A 211 -1.77 -23.64 25.66
N GLU A 212 -2.89 -24.32 25.49
CA GLU A 212 -2.95 -25.62 24.81
C GLU A 212 -2.46 -25.54 23.37
N GLN A 213 -2.90 -24.51 22.61
CA GLN A 213 -2.49 -24.32 21.23
C GLN A 213 -0.97 -24.12 21.10
N LEU A 214 -0.37 -23.28 21.96
CA LEU A 214 1.07 -23.01 21.93
C LEU A 214 1.87 -24.27 22.30
N CYS A 215 1.45 -25.03 23.32
CA CYS A 215 2.06 -26.30 23.68
C CYS A 215 1.99 -27.31 22.55
N ARG A 216 0.82 -27.46 21.91
CA ARG A 216 0.64 -28.35 20.74
C ARG A 216 1.52 -27.95 19.57
N SER A 217 1.65 -26.65 19.30
CA SER A 217 2.52 -26.13 18.24
C SER A 217 4.00 -26.39 18.54
N LEU A 218 4.41 -26.32 19.81
CA LEU A 218 5.77 -26.64 20.22
C LEU A 218 6.07 -28.12 20.03
N LEU A 219 5.17 -29.02 20.44
CA LEU A 219 5.34 -30.47 20.31
C LEU A 219 5.51 -30.95 18.86
N GLN A 220 5.03 -30.22 17.88
CA GLN A 220 5.25 -30.55 16.45
C GLN A 220 6.75 -30.55 16.06
N PHE A 221 7.62 -29.98 16.88
CA PHE A 221 9.07 -29.91 16.63
C PHE A 221 9.88 -30.88 17.50
N GLU A 222 9.23 -31.87 18.16
CA GLU A 222 9.88 -32.84 19.06
C GLU A 222 11.07 -33.53 18.41
N ASP A 223 10.88 -34.10 17.24
CA ASP A 223 11.96 -34.78 16.49
C ASP A 223 13.16 -33.87 16.21
N VAL A 224 12.90 -32.54 16.00
CA VAL A 224 13.94 -31.57 15.67
C VAL A 224 14.77 -31.22 16.90
N TRP A 225 14.14 -30.96 18.05
CA TRP A 225 14.89 -30.60 19.25
C TRP A 225 15.64 -31.81 19.84
N GLU A 226 15.08 -33.03 19.75
CA GLU A 226 15.77 -34.26 20.16
C GLU A 226 17.00 -34.46 19.29
N GLN A 227 16.86 -34.40 17.96
CA GLN A 227 17.97 -34.61 17.03
C GLN A 227 19.11 -33.59 17.24
N LYS A 228 18.78 -32.34 17.58
CA LYS A 228 19.75 -31.28 17.82
C LYS A 228 20.19 -31.16 19.29
N ASN A 229 19.62 -31.95 20.21
CA ASN A 229 19.80 -31.82 21.67
C ASN A 229 19.55 -30.38 22.15
N ILE A 230 18.49 -29.75 21.67
CA ILE A 230 18.08 -28.41 22.09
C ILE A 230 17.34 -28.52 23.42
N ASP A 231 17.74 -27.68 24.40
CA ASP A 231 17.08 -27.56 25.70
C ASP A 231 15.78 -26.72 25.54
N ILE A 232 14.66 -27.29 25.97
CA ILE A 232 13.34 -26.63 25.87
C ILE A 232 12.94 -26.12 27.23
N GLU A 233 12.70 -24.80 27.30
CA GLU A 233 12.17 -24.13 28.48
C GLU A 233 10.77 -23.60 28.21
N THR A 234 9.81 -23.91 29.07
CA THR A 234 8.42 -23.44 28.94
C THR A 234 8.02 -22.64 30.20
N ASN A 235 7.54 -21.42 29.97
CA ASN A 235 6.92 -20.60 31.02
C ASN A 235 5.55 -20.13 30.51
N ILE A 236 4.64 -21.11 30.37
CA ILE A 236 3.30 -20.93 29.80
C ILE A 236 2.30 -20.98 30.95
N GLU A 237 1.60 -19.86 31.16
CA GLU A 237 0.46 -19.84 32.09
C GLU A 237 -0.66 -20.72 31.54
N ASP A 238 -1.24 -21.56 32.42
CA ASP A 238 -2.33 -22.45 32.07
C ASP A 238 -3.65 -21.71 31.87
N GLU A 239 -4.53 -22.28 31.05
CA GLU A 239 -5.92 -21.82 30.85
C GLU A 239 -6.05 -20.34 30.39
N ILE A 240 -5.15 -19.90 29.52
CA ILE A 240 -5.26 -18.57 28.89
C ILE A 240 -6.18 -18.65 27.69
N PHE A 241 -7.43 -18.24 27.84
CA PHE A 241 -8.41 -18.16 26.77
C PHE A 241 -8.35 -16.82 26.04
N ILE A 242 -8.49 -16.86 24.71
CA ILE A 242 -8.62 -15.69 23.86
C ILE A 242 -9.74 -15.88 22.83
N SER A 243 -10.34 -14.77 22.39
CA SER A 243 -11.29 -14.73 21.27
C SER A 243 -10.56 -14.27 20.01
N SER A 244 -10.15 -15.20 19.15
CA SER A 244 -9.35 -14.94 17.96
C SER A 244 -9.50 -16.04 16.92
N ASP A 245 -8.77 -15.97 15.81
CA ASP A 245 -8.71 -17.01 14.79
C ASP A 245 -7.58 -18.00 15.10
N ALA A 246 -7.97 -19.22 15.55
CA ALA A 246 -7.02 -20.23 15.96
C ALA A 246 -6.14 -20.73 14.79
N GLU A 247 -6.70 -20.83 13.56
CA GLU A 247 -5.93 -21.32 12.39
C GLU A 247 -4.87 -20.29 11.97
N LEU A 248 -5.21 -19.01 12.01
CA LEU A 248 -4.25 -17.97 11.72
C LEU A 248 -3.14 -17.88 12.77
N LEU A 249 -3.46 -18.08 14.05
CA LEU A 249 -2.45 -18.09 15.11
C LEU A 249 -1.55 -19.33 15.07
N GLU A 250 -2.06 -20.50 14.66
CA GLU A 250 -1.23 -21.68 14.44
C GLU A 250 -0.16 -21.42 13.36
N LEU A 251 -0.48 -20.64 12.30
CA LEU A 251 0.52 -20.20 11.32
C LEU A 251 1.60 -19.31 11.94
N VAL A 252 1.24 -18.45 12.90
CA VAL A 252 2.20 -17.58 13.60
C VAL A 252 3.17 -18.43 14.41
N TRP A 253 2.65 -19.33 15.27
CA TRP A 253 3.47 -20.16 16.15
C TRP A 253 4.36 -21.09 15.33
N GLY A 254 3.82 -21.73 14.31
CA GLY A 254 4.58 -22.63 13.43
C GLY A 254 5.75 -21.94 12.75
N ASN A 255 5.59 -20.70 12.27
CA ASN A 255 6.69 -19.95 11.65
C ASN A 255 7.73 -19.45 12.67
N LEU A 256 7.30 -18.95 13.82
CA LEU A 256 8.23 -18.44 14.85
C LEU A 256 9.03 -19.58 15.46
N LEU A 257 8.39 -20.70 15.82
CA LEU A 257 9.06 -21.89 16.36
C LEU A 257 9.98 -22.54 15.33
N SER A 258 9.53 -22.66 14.07
CA SER A 258 10.39 -23.16 12.98
C SER A 258 11.67 -22.33 12.84
N ASN A 259 11.58 -21.00 12.93
CA ASN A 259 12.75 -20.14 12.92
C ASN A 259 13.64 -20.35 14.15
N ALA A 260 13.07 -20.42 15.35
CA ALA A 260 13.81 -20.65 16.57
C ALA A 260 14.64 -21.96 16.50
N PHE A 261 13.98 -23.09 16.14
CA PHE A 261 14.68 -24.37 16.01
C PHE A 261 15.68 -24.43 14.86
N LYS A 262 15.39 -23.70 13.78
CA LYS A 262 16.27 -23.65 12.61
C LYS A 262 17.59 -22.97 12.95
N PHE A 263 17.53 -21.80 13.59
CA PHE A 263 18.69 -20.96 13.85
C PHE A 263 19.41 -21.27 15.16
N THR A 264 18.80 -22.07 16.03
CA THR A 264 19.49 -22.61 17.22
C THR A 264 20.43 -23.73 16.82
N GLU A 265 21.67 -23.64 17.29
CA GLU A 265 22.69 -24.68 17.10
C GLU A 265 22.42 -25.90 18.00
N ASN A 266 23.14 -27.00 17.73
CA ASN A 266 23.08 -28.22 18.55
C ASN A 266 23.47 -27.90 20.00
N GLY A 267 22.66 -28.34 20.97
CA GLY A 267 22.87 -28.07 22.39
C GLY A 267 22.49 -26.67 22.85
N GLY A 268 21.88 -25.86 21.95
CA GLY A 268 21.32 -24.56 22.33
C GLY A 268 20.00 -24.66 23.10
N ARG A 269 19.31 -23.54 23.28
CA ARG A 269 18.04 -23.47 24.02
C ARG A 269 16.98 -22.71 23.23
N VAL A 270 15.74 -23.18 23.36
CA VAL A 270 14.54 -22.48 22.91
C VAL A 270 13.57 -22.34 24.10
N CYS A 271 13.10 -21.12 24.36
CA CYS A 271 12.14 -20.83 25.41
C CYS A 271 10.84 -20.32 24.81
N ALA A 272 9.71 -20.90 25.24
CA ALA A 272 8.36 -20.43 24.92
C ALA A 272 7.68 -19.93 26.21
N ALA A 273 7.26 -18.68 26.23
CA ALA A 273 6.57 -18.07 27.37
C ALA A 273 5.24 -17.47 26.90
N LEU A 274 4.22 -17.63 27.75
CA LEU A 274 2.90 -17.03 27.58
C LEU A 274 2.44 -16.47 28.92
N ASN A 275 2.14 -15.18 28.94
CA ASN A 275 1.54 -14.50 30.07
C ASN A 275 0.35 -13.68 29.59
N ALA A 276 -0.65 -13.49 30.45
CA ALA A 276 -1.79 -12.65 30.13
C ALA A 276 -2.10 -11.66 31.24
N ASP A 277 -2.53 -10.48 30.86
CA ASP A 277 -3.22 -9.52 31.73
C ASP A 277 -4.73 -9.51 31.39
N GLU A 278 -5.48 -8.54 31.93
CA GLU A 278 -6.93 -8.44 31.68
C GLU A 278 -7.27 -8.24 30.19
N ASP A 279 -6.47 -7.46 29.47
CA ASP A 279 -6.74 -7.02 28.09
C ASP A 279 -5.96 -7.78 27.04
N PHE A 280 -4.75 -8.26 27.38
CA PHE A 280 -3.80 -8.78 26.41
C PHE A 280 -3.19 -10.13 26.82
N ALA A 281 -2.92 -10.96 25.83
CA ALA A 281 -2.03 -12.12 25.92
C ALA A 281 -0.70 -11.77 25.26
N THR A 282 0.41 -12.06 25.93
CA THR A 282 1.77 -11.80 25.44
C THR A 282 2.55 -13.10 25.35
N ILE A 283 2.96 -13.44 24.12
CA ILE A 283 3.69 -14.66 23.81
C ILE A 283 5.13 -14.27 23.43
N LYS A 284 6.11 -14.96 24.02
CA LYS A 284 7.53 -14.76 23.72
C LYS A 284 8.14 -16.09 23.30
N ILE A 285 8.83 -16.07 22.18
CA ILE A 285 9.62 -17.19 21.68
C ILE A 285 11.07 -16.70 21.61
N THR A 286 11.92 -17.31 22.44
CA THR A 286 13.34 -16.93 22.58
C THR A 286 14.21 -18.10 22.14
N ASP A 287 15.22 -17.81 21.33
CA ASP A 287 16.25 -18.75 20.90
C ASP A 287 17.65 -18.26 21.30
N THR A 288 18.58 -19.20 21.42
CA THR A 288 20.02 -18.93 21.62
C THR A 288 20.82 -19.09 20.33
N GLY A 289 20.21 -18.76 19.18
CA GLY A 289 20.82 -18.91 17.88
C GLY A 289 21.82 -17.82 17.53
N CYS A 290 22.12 -17.68 16.24
CA CYS A 290 23.08 -16.72 15.72
C CYS A 290 22.71 -15.24 15.99
N GLY A 291 21.45 -14.96 16.34
CA GLY A 291 20.95 -13.60 16.49
C GLY A 291 20.81 -12.85 15.15
N ILE A 292 20.37 -11.61 15.23
CA ILE A 292 20.03 -10.76 14.08
C ILE A 292 20.74 -9.42 14.27
N SER A 293 21.41 -8.92 13.22
CA SER A 293 22.00 -7.59 13.26
C SER A 293 20.95 -6.48 13.25
N PRO A 294 21.20 -5.28 13.77
CA PRO A 294 20.25 -4.18 13.75
C PRO A 294 19.79 -3.81 12.32
N GLU A 295 20.73 -3.85 11.35
CA GLU A 295 20.40 -3.58 9.96
C GLU A 295 19.44 -4.63 9.39
N THR A 296 19.72 -5.92 9.62
CA THR A 296 18.83 -7.03 9.24
C THR A 296 17.49 -6.93 9.97
N GLY A 297 17.52 -6.61 11.26
CA GLY A 297 16.32 -6.50 12.10
C GLY A 297 15.26 -5.52 11.59
N ALA A 298 15.69 -4.45 10.90
CA ALA A 298 14.78 -3.48 10.30
C ALA A 298 13.95 -4.06 9.14
N HIS A 299 14.43 -5.13 8.49
CA HIS A 299 13.86 -5.68 7.25
C HIS A 299 13.32 -7.11 7.38
N ILE A 300 13.45 -7.77 8.54
CA ILE A 300 13.10 -9.21 8.70
C ILE A 300 11.65 -9.53 8.41
N PHE A 301 10.75 -8.57 8.47
CA PHE A 301 9.33 -8.74 8.17
C PHE A 301 8.99 -8.43 6.70
N GLU A 302 9.97 -7.99 5.89
CA GLU A 302 9.79 -7.80 4.46
C GLU A 302 9.76 -9.14 3.72
N LYS A 303 9.00 -9.19 2.62
CA LYS A 303 8.85 -10.40 1.81
C LYS A 303 10.17 -10.74 1.12
N PHE A 304 10.56 -12.04 1.17
CA PHE A 304 11.79 -12.57 0.58
C PHE A 304 13.09 -12.01 1.17
N TYR A 305 13.00 -11.20 2.22
CA TYR A 305 14.20 -10.72 2.86
C TYR A 305 14.88 -11.88 3.60
N GLN A 306 16.15 -12.05 3.34
CA GLN A 306 17.05 -12.99 4.00
C GLN A 306 18.27 -12.21 4.43
N GLY A 307 18.63 -12.27 5.70
CA GLY A 307 19.90 -11.70 6.18
C GLY A 307 21.08 -12.41 5.53
N ASP A 308 22.28 -12.12 5.99
CA ASP A 308 23.55 -12.54 5.39
C ASP A 308 23.54 -14.00 4.88
N THR A 309 23.80 -14.19 3.60
CA THR A 309 23.69 -15.46 2.86
C THR A 309 24.76 -16.50 3.25
N SER A 310 25.73 -16.14 4.10
CA SER A 310 26.80 -17.02 4.57
C SER A 310 26.32 -18.15 5.49
N HIS A 311 25.13 -17.99 6.10
CA HIS A 311 24.42 -19.02 6.85
C HIS A 311 23.12 -19.43 6.14
N ALA A 312 23.09 -19.42 4.82
CA ALA A 312 21.97 -19.72 3.93
C ALA A 312 21.39 -21.13 4.10
N ALA A 313 21.13 -21.56 5.31
CA ALA A 313 20.34 -22.73 5.61
C ALA A 313 18.86 -22.39 5.45
N GLN A 314 18.30 -22.80 4.31
CA GLN A 314 16.90 -23.23 4.16
C GLN A 314 15.81 -22.26 4.65
N GLY A 315 15.55 -21.20 3.93
CA GLY A 315 14.31 -20.40 4.11
C GLY A 315 14.01 -19.63 2.83
N ASN A 316 12.77 -19.22 2.65
CA ASN A 316 12.33 -18.46 1.49
C ASN A 316 11.96 -17.01 1.81
N GLY A 317 12.28 -16.54 3.04
CA GLY A 317 12.03 -15.16 3.46
C GLY A 317 10.54 -14.74 3.53
N LEU A 318 9.61 -15.72 3.53
CA LEU A 318 8.17 -15.42 3.58
C LEU A 318 7.54 -15.69 4.96
N GLY A 319 8.20 -16.46 5.83
CA GLY A 319 7.62 -16.87 7.11
C GLY A 319 7.33 -15.70 8.04
N LEU A 320 8.28 -14.80 8.25
CA LEU A 320 8.10 -13.63 9.13
C LEU A 320 7.18 -12.58 8.50
N ALA A 321 7.18 -12.41 7.18
CA ALA A 321 6.21 -11.58 6.47
C ALA A 321 4.77 -12.10 6.67
N LEU A 322 4.59 -13.42 6.64
CA LEU A 322 3.31 -14.06 6.93
C LEU A 322 2.88 -13.82 8.38
N VAL A 323 3.80 -14.00 9.33
CA VAL A 323 3.55 -13.71 10.76
C VAL A 323 3.10 -12.27 10.96
N LYS A 324 3.86 -11.30 10.41
CA LYS A 324 3.50 -9.88 10.50
C LYS A 324 2.12 -9.61 9.95
N ARG A 325 1.81 -10.16 8.76
CA ARG A 325 0.51 -9.96 8.13
C ARG A 325 -0.65 -10.53 8.94
N VAL A 326 -0.49 -11.74 9.51
CA VAL A 326 -1.51 -12.35 10.38
C VAL A 326 -1.71 -11.51 11.64
N VAL A 327 -0.62 -11.11 12.32
CA VAL A 327 -0.70 -10.30 13.52
C VAL A 327 -1.40 -8.95 13.25
N ASP A 328 -1.11 -8.31 12.10
CA ASP A 328 -1.77 -7.07 11.67
C ASP A 328 -3.28 -7.26 11.42
N ILE A 329 -3.68 -8.37 10.79
CA ILE A 329 -5.09 -8.72 10.55
C ILE A 329 -5.83 -8.91 11.89
N LEU A 330 -5.18 -9.54 12.86
CA LEU A 330 -5.72 -9.76 14.20
C LEU A 330 -5.58 -8.54 15.12
N GLN A 331 -5.11 -7.41 14.60
CA GLN A 331 -4.89 -6.15 15.33
C GLN A 331 -3.98 -6.30 16.55
N GLY A 332 -3.01 -7.21 16.46
CA GLY A 332 -1.97 -7.44 17.44
C GLY A 332 -0.70 -6.66 17.13
N GLU A 333 0.32 -6.88 17.96
CA GLU A 333 1.65 -6.30 17.81
C GLU A 333 2.70 -7.41 17.78
N ILE A 334 3.72 -7.26 16.93
CA ILE A 334 4.90 -8.11 16.93
C ILE A 334 6.16 -7.27 17.00
N SER A 335 7.09 -7.69 17.84
CA SER A 335 8.39 -7.07 17.99
C SER A 335 9.50 -8.13 18.11
N VAL A 336 10.73 -7.73 17.85
CA VAL A 336 11.92 -8.57 17.96
C VAL A 336 12.99 -7.84 18.77
N GLN A 337 13.65 -8.56 19.66
CA GLN A 337 14.85 -8.16 20.35
C GLN A 337 15.93 -9.22 20.06
N SER A 338 17.05 -8.81 19.51
CA SER A 338 18.10 -9.73 19.11
C SER A 338 19.47 -9.11 19.21
N GLU A 339 20.46 -9.94 19.54
CA GLU A 339 21.87 -9.58 19.54
C GLU A 339 22.67 -10.68 18.86
N VAL A 340 23.54 -10.30 17.93
CA VAL A 340 24.36 -11.24 17.16
C VAL A 340 25.19 -12.10 18.12
N GLY A 341 25.11 -13.42 17.95
CA GLY A 341 25.79 -14.42 18.78
C GLY A 341 25.14 -14.72 20.13
N LYS A 342 24.00 -14.07 20.46
CA LYS A 342 23.26 -14.35 21.72
C LYS A 342 21.87 -14.93 21.48
N GLY A 343 21.32 -14.74 20.30
CA GLY A 343 19.99 -15.22 19.92
C GLY A 343 18.96 -14.13 19.74
N SER A 344 17.69 -14.54 19.58
CA SER A 344 16.59 -13.64 19.31
C SER A 344 15.38 -13.92 20.22
N THR A 345 14.61 -12.89 20.51
CA THR A 345 13.31 -12.98 21.19
C THR A 345 12.25 -12.31 20.36
N PHE A 346 11.31 -13.08 19.86
CA PHE A 346 10.10 -12.59 19.20
C PHE A 346 8.98 -12.46 20.22
N THR A 347 8.36 -11.30 20.28
CA THR A 347 7.23 -11.02 21.18
C THR A 347 6.01 -10.69 20.36
N VAL A 348 4.93 -11.46 20.56
CA VAL A 348 3.60 -11.23 19.97
C VAL A 348 2.64 -10.83 21.07
N ARG A 349 1.91 -9.74 20.89
CA ARG A 349 0.91 -9.23 21.81
C ARG A 349 -0.44 -9.17 21.14
N LEU A 350 -1.43 -9.86 21.70
CA LEU A 350 -2.78 -10.00 21.15
C LEU A 350 -3.81 -9.53 22.17
N LYS A 351 -4.88 -8.88 21.69
CA LYS A 351 -6.04 -8.60 22.55
C LYS A 351 -6.76 -9.90 22.88
N ARG A 352 -7.15 -10.09 24.15
CA ARG A 352 -7.88 -11.30 24.56
C ARG A 352 -9.29 -11.36 23.99
N GLY A 353 -9.90 -10.20 23.66
CA GLY A 353 -11.26 -10.13 23.17
C GLY A 353 -12.30 -10.41 24.27
N ASP A 354 -13.56 -10.41 23.89
CA ASP A 354 -14.66 -10.66 24.84
C ASP A 354 -14.93 -12.17 24.93
N ILE A 355 -14.30 -12.83 25.90
CA ILE A 355 -14.37 -14.28 26.11
C ILE A 355 -15.82 -14.73 26.41
N ASN A 356 -16.68 -13.82 26.91
CA ASN A 356 -18.06 -14.10 27.29
C ASN A 356 -19.09 -13.85 26.15
N ALA A 357 -18.68 -13.33 25.02
CA ALA A 357 -19.60 -12.90 23.96
C ALA A 357 -20.11 -14.07 23.07
N VAL A 358 -19.37 -15.18 22.99
CA VAL A 358 -19.72 -16.30 22.08
C VAL A 358 -20.70 -17.28 22.70
N GLU A 359 -20.84 -17.37 24.02
CA GLU A 359 -21.86 -18.24 24.67
C GLU A 359 -23.31 -17.78 24.50
N LYS A 360 -23.57 -16.60 23.92
CA LYS A 360 -24.92 -16.05 23.71
C LYS A 360 -25.47 -16.19 22.30
N ALA A 361 -24.78 -16.87 21.39
CA ALA A 361 -25.17 -16.97 19.98
C ALA A 361 -25.66 -18.38 19.56
N ASP A 362 -25.87 -19.33 20.50
CA ASP A 362 -26.54 -20.61 20.29
C ASP A 362 -27.99 -20.59 20.80
#